data_d20d2326f102d552f4b26b26c70b64f7
#
_entry.id   d20d2326f102d552f4b26b26c70b64f7
#
_cell.length_a   1.000
_cell.length_b   1.000
_cell.length_c   1.000
_cell.angle_alpha   90.00
_cell.angle_beta   90.00
_cell.angle_gamma   90.00
#
_symmetry.space_group_name_H-M   'P 1'
#
loop_
_entity.id
_entity.type
_entity.pdbx_description
1 polymer ?
#
loop_
_entity_poly.entity_id
_entity_poly.type
_entity_poly.pdbx_seq_one_letter_code
_entity_poly.pdbx_strand_id
1 'polypeptide(L)'
;MEENKKEKPKKISELRRDLITGDWVVIALGRGKRPGEFIKKREPYPALQDKCFFCFPEEMGQEKDVLIFRQSDGDWSLRVIPNKYPAFSRNQSAKSYEEGPYFAMNGVGYHEVIVTRDHFRQIANLDPIEVAEIIDAYQDRYLNLMNKKSVNYIEIFHNHGREAGASVEHPHSQLMAIPVVSPGVKMELEGAEAYHKNTRKCVYCTIVDWELKDRKRLIFENDNFLAFCPFSSRAAFEVWVMPKAHKPYFERITNEEKIDLGEALQKSVSLIYKTLEDPAYNFYLHTSPCDGKDYPHYHWHIEILPHTATWAGFELSTGIEISTIEPEHAAEELRKQT
;
A
#
# COMPACT_ATOMS: atom_id res chain seq x y z
N MET A 1 -44.63 -34.32 -1.19
CA MET A 1 -43.98 -33.83 0.04
C MET A 1 -42.96 -32.80 -0.40
N GLU A 2 -43.30 -31.52 -0.33
CA GLU A 2 -42.38 -30.41 -0.61
C GLU A 2 -41.45 -30.25 0.59
N GLU A 3 -40.16 -30.44 0.37
CA GLU A 3 -39.15 -30.14 1.36
C GLU A 3 -39.10 -28.63 1.60
N ASN A 4 -39.51 -28.24 2.79
CA ASN A 4 -39.43 -26.88 3.31
C ASN A 4 -37.95 -26.49 3.41
N LYS A 5 -37.38 -25.85 2.37
CA LYS A 5 -36.10 -25.20 2.44
C LYS A 5 -36.20 -24.11 3.50
N LYS A 6 -35.72 -24.41 4.72
CA LYS A 6 -35.53 -23.39 5.76
C LYS A 6 -34.64 -22.31 5.19
N GLU A 7 -35.19 -21.14 4.89
CA GLU A 7 -34.39 -19.95 4.55
C GLU A 7 -33.42 -19.69 5.70
N LYS A 8 -32.12 -19.68 5.37
CA LYS A 8 -31.10 -19.24 6.34
C LYS A 8 -31.44 -17.79 6.71
N PRO A 9 -31.36 -17.42 8.00
CA PRO A 9 -31.61 -16.04 8.41
C PRO A 9 -30.68 -15.11 7.61
N LYS A 10 -31.24 -14.06 7.01
CA LYS A 10 -30.48 -13.04 6.29
C LYS A 10 -29.51 -12.42 7.29
N LYS A 11 -28.20 -12.55 7.04
CA LYS A 11 -27.18 -11.82 7.80
C LYS A 11 -27.42 -10.32 7.65
N ILE A 12 -27.48 -9.61 8.76
CA ILE A 12 -27.63 -8.15 8.79
C ILE A 12 -26.26 -7.53 8.48
N SER A 13 -26.24 -6.52 7.59
CA SER A 13 -25.03 -5.77 7.32
C SER A 13 -24.54 -5.00 8.56
N GLU A 14 -23.24 -4.85 8.71
CA GLU A 14 -22.63 -4.13 9.83
C GLU A 14 -22.04 -2.80 9.36
N LEU A 15 -22.09 -1.80 10.21
CA LEU A 15 -21.26 -0.60 10.12
C LEU A 15 -20.06 -0.78 11.08
N ARG A 16 -18.86 -0.83 10.52
CA ARG A 16 -17.62 -0.90 11.30
C ARG A 16 -16.90 0.44 11.24
N ARG A 17 -16.45 0.89 12.39
CA ARG A 17 -15.75 2.16 12.52
C ARG A 17 -14.25 1.92 12.61
N ASP A 18 -13.50 2.66 11.80
CA ASP A 18 -12.05 2.70 11.91
C ASP A 18 -11.62 3.32 13.24
N LEU A 19 -10.69 2.66 13.92
CA LEU A 19 -10.25 3.10 15.24
C LEU A 19 -9.32 4.31 15.19
N ILE A 20 -8.67 4.54 14.05
CA ILE A 20 -7.67 5.60 13.84
C ILE A 20 -8.35 6.85 13.33
N THR A 21 -8.97 6.78 12.15
CA THR A 21 -9.57 7.94 11.47
C THR A 21 -10.99 8.25 11.97
N GLY A 22 -11.68 7.24 12.47
CA GLY A 22 -13.08 7.34 12.87
C GLY A 22 -14.07 7.14 11.71
N ASP A 23 -13.59 6.86 10.51
CA ASP A 23 -14.40 6.61 9.33
C ASP A 23 -15.24 5.35 9.47
N TRP A 24 -16.34 5.29 8.73
CA TRP A 24 -17.24 4.15 8.74
C TRP A 24 -17.13 3.35 7.44
N VAL A 25 -17.18 2.02 7.57
CA VAL A 25 -17.24 1.08 6.45
C VAL A 25 -18.47 0.19 6.61
N VAL A 26 -19.18 -0.06 5.52
CA VAL A 26 -20.30 -1.02 5.48
C VAL A 26 -19.76 -2.41 5.14
N ILE A 27 -19.98 -3.38 6.03
CA ILE A 27 -19.80 -4.81 5.71
C ILE A 27 -21.16 -5.37 5.27
N ALA A 28 -21.36 -5.49 3.97
CA ALA A 28 -22.63 -5.80 3.35
C ALA A 28 -22.90 -7.32 3.28
N LEU A 29 -23.19 -7.97 4.40
CA LEU A 29 -23.36 -9.43 4.53
C LEU A 29 -24.50 -9.98 3.67
N GLY A 30 -25.54 -9.20 3.41
CA GLY A 30 -26.65 -9.57 2.53
C GLY A 30 -26.30 -9.63 1.04
N ARG A 31 -25.15 -9.03 0.64
CA ARG A 31 -24.57 -9.07 -0.69
C ARG A 31 -23.30 -9.93 -0.74
N GLY A 32 -23.07 -10.73 0.32
CA GLY A 32 -21.87 -11.53 0.49
C GLY A 32 -21.56 -12.37 -0.74
N LYS A 33 -20.46 -12.05 -1.39
CA LYS A 33 -19.92 -12.83 -2.50
C LYS A 33 -19.07 -13.98 -1.94
N ARG A 34 -19.09 -15.11 -2.65
CA ARG A 34 -18.12 -16.19 -2.40
C ARG A 34 -16.74 -15.77 -2.92
N PRO A 35 -15.63 -16.27 -2.37
CA PRO A 35 -14.29 -15.91 -2.84
C PRO A 35 -14.13 -15.97 -4.36
N GLY A 36 -14.61 -17.01 -5.03
CA GLY A 36 -14.58 -17.13 -6.48
C GLY A 36 -15.35 -16.07 -7.28
N GLU A 37 -16.27 -15.34 -6.65
CA GLU A 37 -17.02 -14.27 -7.30
C GLU A 37 -16.25 -12.91 -7.31
N PHE A 38 -15.12 -12.86 -6.62
CA PHE A 38 -14.18 -11.72 -6.67
C PHE A 38 -13.13 -11.87 -7.76
N ILE A 39 -12.96 -13.09 -8.31
CA ILE A 39 -12.01 -13.37 -9.37
C ILE A 39 -12.46 -12.64 -10.64
N LYS A 40 -11.67 -11.65 -11.04
CA LYS A 40 -11.82 -10.97 -12.32
C LYS A 40 -10.63 -11.37 -13.19
N LYS A 41 -10.87 -12.10 -14.27
CA LYS A 41 -9.78 -12.38 -15.22
C LYS A 41 -9.26 -11.06 -15.78
N ARG A 42 -7.99 -10.76 -15.49
CA ARG A 42 -7.30 -9.65 -16.15
C ARG A 42 -7.14 -9.95 -17.63
N GLU A 43 -7.39 -8.96 -18.47
CA GLU A 43 -6.94 -9.05 -19.85
C GLU A 43 -5.41 -8.99 -19.87
N PRO A 44 -4.72 -9.97 -20.50
CA PRO A 44 -3.27 -9.92 -20.59
C PRO A 44 -2.85 -8.65 -21.34
N TYR A 45 -1.99 -7.89 -20.73
CA TYR A 45 -1.31 -6.78 -21.39
C TYR A 45 -0.36 -7.38 -22.44
N PRO A 46 -0.24 -6.83 -23.63
CA PRO A 46 0.83 -7.19 -24.54
C PRO A 46 2.17 -6.69 -23.95
N ALA A 47 2.73 -7.48 -23.04
CA ALA A 47 4.02 -7.20 -22.43
C ALA A 47 5.14 -7.47 -23.44
N LEU A 48 5.36 -6.51 -24.36
CA LEU A 48 6.45 -6.58 -25.31
C LEU A 48 7.74 -6.14 -24.60
N GLN A 49 8.50 -7.10 -24.10
CA GLN A 49 9.77 -6.86 -23.41
C GLN A 49 10.76 -6.07 -24.28
N ASP A 50 10.78 -6.33 -25.59
CA ASP A 50 11.62 -5.66 -26.60
C ASP A 50 11.32 -4.17 -26.80
N LYS A 51 10.19 -3.68 -26.29
CA LYS A 51 9.78 -2.27 -26.33
C LYS A 51 9.52 -1.69 -24.95
N CYS A 52 9.99 -2.36 -23.91
CA CYS A 52 9.75 -1.94 -22.55
C CYS A 52 10.66 -0.77 -22.15
N PHE A 53 10.05 0.31 -21.65
CA PHE A 53 10.75 1.50 -21.14
C PHE A 53 11.70 1.22 -19.97
N PHE A 54 11.47 0.12 -19.24
CA PHE A 54 12.25 -0.24 -18.05
C PHE A 54 13.28 -1.32 -18.33
N CYS A 55 13.08 -2.15 -19.37
CA CYS A 55 14.12 -3.10 -19.79
C CYS A 55 15.28 -2.41 -20.53
N PHE A 56 14.95 -1.38 -21.33
CA PHE A 56 15.93 -0.66 -22.17
C PHE A 56 15.82 0.85 -21.94
N PRO A 57 16.06 1.34 -20.71
CA PRO A 57 15.79 2.74 -20.37
C PRO A 57 16.63 3.74 -21.19
N GLU A 58 17.88 3.41 -21.50
CA GLU A 58 18.79 4.27 -22.28
C GLU A 58 18.26 4.45 -23.71
N GLU A 59 17.83 3.35 -24.35
CA GLU A 59 17.29 3.35 -25.71
C GLU A 59 15.95 4.06 -25.79
N MET A 60 15.15 3.98 -24.73
CA MET A 60 13.85 4.61 -24.60
C MET A 60 13.90 6.05 -24.12
N GLY A 61 15.10 6.63 -23.98
CA GLY A 61 15.31 8.03 -23.60
C GLY A 61 14.86 8.35 -22.18
N GLN A 62 15.06 7.41 -21.25
CA GLN A 62 14.94 7.64 -19.82
C GLN A 62 16.13 8.46 -19.30
N GLU A 63 15.95 9.16 -18.20
CA GLU A 63 17.03 9.81 -17.50
C GLU A 63 17.97 8.78 -16.84
N LYS A 64 19.17 9.22 -16.47
CA LYS A 64 20.13 8.38 -15.75
C LYS A 64 19.57 7.89 -14.42
N ASP A 65 19.96 6.66 -14.06
CA ASP A 65 19.65 6.08 -12.76
C ASP A 65 20.07 7.01 -11.62
N VAL A 66 19.21 7.14 -10.62
CA VAL A 66 19.55 7.82 -9.36
C VAL A 66 20.04 6.81 -8.30
N LEU A 67 19.73 5.53 -8.50
CA LEU A 67 20.23 4.39 -7.74
C LEU A 67 20.25 3.16 -8.64
N ILE A 68 21.25 2.31 -8.47
CA ILE A 68 21.33 1.01 -9.14
C ILE A 68 21.94 -0.02 -8.20
N PHE A 69 21.25 -1.14 -8.01
CA PHE A 69 21.80 -2.33 -7.35
C PHE A 69 22.27 -3.32 -8.40
N ARG A 70 23.31 -4.10 -8.06
CA ARG A 70 23.93 -5.06 -8.99
C ARG A 70 24.09 -6.40 -8.34
N GLN A 71 23.90 -7.43 -9.16
CA GLN A 71 24.20 -8.81 -8.83
C GLN A 71 25.71 -9.09 -8.88
N SER A 72 26.12 -10.23 -8.38
CA SER A 72 27.52 -10.66 -8.36
C SER A 72 28.15 -10.79 -9.75
N ASP A 73 27.37 -11.03 -10.80
CA ASP A 73 27.79 -11.09 -12.19
C ASP A 73 27.99 -9.72 -12.85
N GLY A 74 27.65 -8.64 -12.13
CA GLY A 74 27.79 -7.26 -12.58
C GLY A 74 26.53 -6.70 -13.25
N ASP A 75 25.55 -7.52 -13.56
CA ASP A 75 24.26 -7.08 -14.06
C ASP A 75 23.43 -6.37 -12.95
N TRP A 76 22.51 -5.51 -13.34
CA TRP A 76 21.65 -4.85 -12.37
C TRP A 76 20.53 -5.78 -11.88
N SER A 77 20.20 -5.71 -10.61
CA SER A 77 19.04 -6.39 -10.00
C SER A 77 17.85 -5.45 -9.86
N LEU A 78 18.12 -4.22 -9.45
CA LEU A 78 17.15 -3.16 -9.26
C LEU A 78 17.75 -1.82 -9.69
N ARG A 79 16.90 -0.96 -10.26
CA ARG A 79 17.27 0.42 -10.57
C ARG A 79 16.19 1.40 -10.16
N VAL A 80 16.57 2.62 -9.84
CA VAL A 80 15.67 3.75 -9.62
C VAL A 80 15.96 4.83 -10.64
N ILE A 81 14.94 5.19 -11.40
CA ILE A 81 15.01 6.21 -12.43
C ILE A 81 14.03 7.35 -12.12
N PRO A 82 14.34 8.59 -12.48
CA PRO A 82 13.35 9.65 -12.47
C PRO A 82 12.20 9.31 -13.42
N ASN A 83 10.96 9.56 -13.00
CA ASN A 83 9.82 9.34 -13.89
C ASN A 83 9.91 10.29 -15.09
N LYS A 84 9.79 9.76 -16.31
CA LYS A 84 9.85 10.53 -17.57
C LYS A 84 8.73 11.55 -17.70
N TYR A 85 7.58 11.26 -17.08
CA TYR A 85 6.38 12.12 -17.08
C TYR A 85 5.99 12.47 -15.65
N PRO A 86 6.83 13.26 -14.94
CA PRO A 86 6.63 13.48 -13.51
C PRO A 86 5.43 14.39 -13.26
N ALA A 87 4.67 14.09 -12.21
CA ALA A 87 3.59 14.96 -11.73
C ALA A 87 4.11 16.23 -11.05
N PHE A 88 5.37 16.25 -10.60
CA PHE A 88 5.99 17.35 -9.88
C PHE A 88 7.30 17.77 -10.54
N SER A 89 7.54 19.09 -10.58
CA SER A 89 8.77 19.66 -11.15
C SER A 89 9.92 19.61 -10.17
N ARG A 90 11.05 19.03 -10.59
CA ARG A 90 12.28 18.97 -9.77
C ARG A 90 13.05 20.30 -9.78
N ASN A 91 13.85 20.53 -8.73
CA ASN A 91 14.82 21.65 -8.65
C ASN A 91 14.20 23.05 -8.76
N GLN A 92 12.93 23.19 -8.45
CA GLN A 92 12.20 24.43 -8.38
C GLN A 92 11.93 24.82 -6.92
N SER A 93 11.60 26.09 -6.67
CA SER A 93 11.15 26.51 -5.35
C SER A 93 9.61 26.40 -5.24
N ALA A 94 9.12 25.92 -4.09
CA ALA A 94 7.70 25.94 -3.76
C ALA A 94 7.26 27.39 -3.50
N LYS A 95 7.02 28.16 -4.56
CA LYS A 95 6.44 29.50 -4.45
C LYS A 95 4.92 29.36 -4.37
N SER A 96 4.34 30.03 -3.37
CA SER A 96 2.89 30.12 -3.21
C SER A 96 2.40 31.50 -3.66
N TYR A 97 1.12 31.56 -4.05
CA TYR A 97 0.42 32.81 -4.35
C TYR A 97 -1.06 32.69 -3.94
N GLU A 98 -1.68 33.84 -3.78
CA GLU A 98 -3.11 33.95 -3.49
C GLU A 98 -3.81 34.65 -4.65
N GLU A 99 -5.00 34.17 -4.99
CA GLU A 99 -5.90 34.78 -5.97
C GLU A 99 -7.29 34.89 -5.35
N GLY A 100 -7.61 36.05 -4.85
CA GLY A 100 -8.82 36.27 -4.04
C GLY A 100 -8.81 35.34 -2.80
N PRO A 101 -9.83 34.47 -2.62
CA PRO A 101 -9.89 33.55 -1.50
C PRO A 101 -9.08 32.25 -1.73
N TYR A 102 -8.44 32.10 -2.88
CA TYR A 102 -7.80 30.86 -3.28
C TYR A 102 -6.30 30.92 -3.01
N PHE A 103 -5.75 29.79 -2.53
CA PHE A 103 -4.32 29.61 -2.32
C PHE A 103 -3.80 28.58 -3.31
N ALA A 104 -2.67 28.86 -3.94
CA ALA A 104 -1.97 27.94 -4.83
C ALA A 104 -0.47 27.96 -4.56
N MET A 105 0.21 26.88 -4.92
CA MET A 105 1.67 26.78 -4.91
C MET A 105 2.16 26.02 -6.13
N ASN A 106 3.41 26.25 -6.50
CA ASN A 106 4.06 25.46 -7.55
C ASN A 106 4.07 23.98 -7.18
N GLY A 107 3.70 23.11 -8.12
CA GLY A 107 3.79 21.64 -7.98
C GLY A 107 5.25 21.19 -8.08
N VAL A 108 6.02 21.38 -7.02
CA VAL A 108 7.43 20.99 -6.94
C VAL A 108 7.60 19.71 -6.14
N GLY A 109 8.59 18.89 -6.53
CA GLY A 109 8.86 17.63 -5.85
C GLY A 109 9.71 16.69 -6.70
N TYR A 110 9.73 15.45 -6.29
CA TYR A 110 10.45 14.38 -7.00
C TYR A 110 9.46 13.25 -7.29
N HIS A 111 9.59 12.65 -8.45
CA HIS A 111 8.83 11.49 -8.85
C HIS A 111 9.80 10.48 -9.46
N GLU A 112 9.99 9.35 -8.77
CA GLU A 112 10.94 8.31 -9.13
C GLU A 112 10.22 6.98 -9.32
N VAL A 113 10.79 6.10 -10.13
CA VAL A 113 10.27 4.76 -10.43
C VAL A 113 11.32 3.74 -10.00
N ILE A 114 10.93 2.79 -9.19
CA ILE A 114 11.77 1.70 -8.68
C ILE A 114 11.42 0.44 -9.47
N VAL A 115 12.37 -0.10 -10.21
CA VAL A 115 12.17 -1.18 -11.20
C VAL A 115 13.05 -2.36 -10.87
N THR A 116 12.48 -3.54 -10.78
CA THR A 116 13.21 -4.81 -10.73
C THR A 116 13.63 -5.25 -12.13
N ARG A 117 14.67 -6.09 -12.24
CA ARG A 117 15.17 -6.52 -13.54
C ARG A 117 14.20 -7.42 -14.30
N ASP A 118 13.51 -8.32 -13.60
CA ASP A 118 12.60 -9.26 -14.22
C ASP A 118 11.34 -8.55 -14.73
N HIS A 119 11.09 -8.69 -16.04
CA HIS A 119 9.96 -8.04 -16.70
C HIS A 119 8.60 -8.65 -16.32
N PHE A 120 8.58 -9.88 -15.86
CA PHE A 120 7.34 -10.66 -15.67
C PHE A 120 7.05 -11.00 -14.22
N ARG A 121 8.09 -11.16 -13.38
CA ARG A 121 7.90 -11.59 -12.00
C ARG A 121 7.38 -10.47 -11.13
N GLN A 122 6.12 -10.62 -10.72
CA GLN A 122 5.46 -9.72 -9.78
C GLN A 122 5.96 -9.97 -8.35
N ILE A 123 5.76 -9.02 -7.45
CA ILE A 123 6.12 -9.14 -6.00
C ILE A 123 5.59 -10.45 -5.40
N ALA A 124 4.39 -10.89 -5.80
CA ALA A 124 3.82 -12.17 -5.38
C ALA A 124 4.72 -13.39 -5.67
N ASN A 125 5.55 -13.32 -6.70
CA ASN A 125 6.37 -14.40 -7.24
C ASN A 125 7.88 -14.19 -7.06
N LEU A 126 8.28 -13.09 -6.39
CA LEU A 126 9.68 -12.85 -6.01
C LEU A 126 10.02 -13.65 -4.74
N ASP A 127 11.31 -13.88 -4.52
CA ASP A 127 11.78 -14.39 -3.24
C ASP A 127 11.76 -13.26 -2.19
N PRO A 128 11.55 -13.57 -0.89
CA PRO A 128 11.56 -12.56 0.18
C PRO A 128 12.79 -11.65 0.18
N ILE A 129 13.96 -12.17 -0.19
CA ILE A 129 15.20 -11.39 -0.25
C ILE A 129 15.19 -10.39 -1.41
N GLU A 130 14.57 -10.71 -2.54
CA GLU A 130 14.39 -9.78 -3.67
C GLU A 130 13.42 -8.66 -3.28
N VAL A 131 12.38 -8.96 -2.49
CA VAL A 131 11.47 -7.94 -1.96
C VAL A 131 12.18 -7.07 -0.91
N ALA A 132 13.06 -7.64 -0.09
CA ALA A 132 13.90 -6.88 0.85
C ALA A 132 14.83 -5.91 0.11
N GLU A 133 15.35 -6.26 -1.07
CA GLU A 133 16.13 -5.35 -1.93
C GLU A 133 15.30 -4.18 -2.44
N ILE A 134 14.02 -4.40 -2.78
CA ILE A 134 13.07 -3.32 -3.12
C ILE A 134 12.87 -2.37 -1.94
N ILE A 135 12.70 -2.92 -0.73
CA ILE A 135 12.53 -2.14 0.51
C ILE A 135 13.81 -1.34 0.83
N ASP A 136 14.99 -1.92 0.56
CA ASP A 136 16.27 -1.21 0.70
C ASP A 136 16.35 0.01 -0.23
N ALA A 137 15.89 -0.14 -1.48
CA ALA A 137 15.80 0.98 -2.40
C ALA A 137 14.77 2.03 -1.93
N TYR A 138 13.65 1.64 -1.32
CA TYR A 138 12.69 2.59 -0.73
C TYR A 138 13.36 3.41 0.37
N GLN A 139 14.06 2.77 1.31
CA GLN A 139 14.77 3.45 2.39
C GLN A 139 15.87 4.38 1.86
N ASP A 140 16.69 3.93 0.92
CA ASP A 140 17.74 4.76 0.32
C ASP A 140 17.16 6.03 -0.29
N ARG A 141 16.12 5.88 -1.13
CA ARG A 141 15.49 7.02 -1.78
C ARG A 141 14.81 7.95 -0.78
N TYR A 142 14.13 7.39 0.23
CA TYR A 142 13.53 8.18 1.30
C TYR A 142 14.57 9.04 2.01
N LEU A 143 15.68 8.46 2.47
CA LEU A 143 16.76 9.16 3.16
C LEU A 143 17.43 10.23 2.28
N ASN A 144 17.56 9.97 0.98
CA ASN A 144 18.13 10.93 0.03
C ASN A 144 17.22 12.13 -0.24
N LEU A 145 15.91 11.97 -0.15
CA LEU A 145 14.93 12.99 -0.52
C LEU A 145 14.32 13.72 0.68
N MET A 146 14.24 13.11 1.86
CA MET A 146 13.54 13.67 3.03
C MET A 146 14.08 15.03 3.49
N ASN A 147 15.35 15.32 3.24
CA ASN A 147 15.99 16.59 3.61
C ASN A 147 16.02 17.61 2.46
N LYS A 148 15.40 17.31 1.30
CA LYS A 148 15.35 18.27 0.20
C LYS A 148 14.40 19.41 0.54
N LYS A 149 14.82 20.64 0.22
CA LYS A 149 13.98 21.83 0.36
C LYS A 149 12.65 21.61 -0.40
N SER A 150 11.54 21.86 0.21
CA SER A 150 10.20 21.62 -0.34
C SER A 150 9.74 20.15 -0.36
N VAL A 151 10.31 19.29 0.47
CA VAL A 151 9.78 17.96 0.72
C VAL A 151 9.32 17.89 2.17
N ASN A 152 8.03 17.65 2.37
CA ASN A 152 7.40 17.49 3.68
C ASN A 152 6.83 16.08 3.87
N TYR A 153 6.57 15.38 2.76
CA TYR A 153 6.05 14.02 2.79
C TYR A 153 6.60 13.22 1.60
N ILE A 154 6.82 11.94 1.81
CA ILE A 154 7.24 10.99 0.79
C ILE A 154 6.25 9.84 0.76
N GLU A 155 5.57 9.70 -0.37
CA GLU A 155 4.66 8.61 -0.66
C GLU A 155 5.39 7.54 -1.48
N ILE A 156 5.31 6.27 -1.04
CA ILE A 156 5.81 5.11 -1.77
C ILE A 156 4.62 4.21 -2.04
N PHE A 157 4.40 3.86 -3.30
CA PHE A 157 3.28 3.04 -3.71
C PHE A 157 3.60 2.12 -4.87
N HIS A 158 2.80 1.09 -5.03
CA HIS A 158 2.87 0.13 -6.12
C HIS A 158 1.49 -0.05 -6.74
N ASN A 159 1.45 -0.07 -8.08
CA ASN A 159 0.24 -0.32 -8.83
C ASN A 159 0.44 -1.60 -9.63
N HIS A 160 -0.42 -2.60 -9.43
CA HIS A 160 -0.44 -3.83 -10.19
C HIS A 160 -1.76 -3.96 -10.97
N GLY A 161 -1.67 -4.10 -12.29
CA GLY A 161 -2.82 -4.16 -13.17
C GLY A 161 -3.37 -2.79 -13.59
N ARG A 162 -4.04 -2.76 -14.74
CA ARG A 162 -4.63 -1.52 -15.33
C ARG A 162 -5.67 -0.89 -14.44
N GLU A 163 -6.51 -1.70 -13.82
CA GLU A 163 -7.58 -1.27 -12.93
C GLU A 163 -7.04 -0.55 -11.71
N ALA A 164 -5.81 -0.88 -11.31
CA ALA A 164 -5.08 -0.22 -10.23
C ALA A 164 -4.22 0.96 -10.72
N GLY A 165 -4.30 1.34 -12.01
CA GLY A 165 -3.58 2.49 -12.57
C GLY A 165 -2.17 2.17 -13.07
N ALA A 166 -1.77 0.92 -13.20
CA ALA A 166 -0.50 0.56 -13.83
C ALA A 166 -0.56 0.83 -15.34
N SER A 167 0.28 1.75 -15.83
CA SER A 167 0.39 2.08 -17.26
C SER A 167 1.43 1.24 -18.00
N VAL A 168 2.33 0.59 -17.27
CA VAL A 168 3.39 -0.29 -17.77
C VAL A 168 3.30 -1.62 -17.05
N GLU A 169 3.33 -2.72 -17.78
CA GLU A 169 3.19 -4.07 -17.22
C GLU A 169 4.43 -4.52 -16.44
N HIS A 170 5.61 -4.09 -16.85
CA HIS A 170 6.85 -4.38 -16.11
C HIS A 170 6.70 -3.94 -14.65
N PRO A 171 6.86 -4.84 -13.66
CA PRO A 171 6.61 -4.54 -12.27
C PRO A 171 7.48 -3.38 -11.77
N HIS A 172 6.84 -2.38 -11.19
CA HIS A 172 7.54 -1.22 -10.67
C HIS A 172 6.75 -0.57 -9.52
N SER A 173 7.49 -0.01 -8.60
CA SER A 173 6.94 0.88 -7.58
C SER A 173 7.25 2.32 -7.92
N GLN A 174 6.58 3.24 -7.28
CA GLN A 174 6.79 4.67 -7.48
C GLN A 174 7.02 5.36 -6.13
N LEU A 175 7.81 6.41 -6.16
CA LEU A 175 8.06 7.28 -5.03
C LEU A 175 7.80 8.72 -5.44
N MET A 176 6.98 9.42 -4.67
CA MET A 176 6.72 10.85 -4.82
C MET A 176 7.09 11.60 -3.55
N ALA A 177 8.06 12.51 -3.66
CA ALA A 177 8.44 13.41 -2.56
C ALA A 177 7.85 14.81 -2.82
N ILE A 178 6.96 15.26 -1.93
CA ILE A 178 6.05 16.38 -2.16
C ILE A 178 6.04 17.39 -1.01
N PRO A 179 5.63 18.66 -1.25
CA PRO A 179 5.64 19.71 -0.24
C PRO A 179 4.46 19.68 0.74
N VAL A 180 3.51 18.79 0.56
CA VAL A 180 2.27 18.72 1.36
C VAL A 180 2.10 17.32 1.93
N VAL A 181 1.59 17.22 3.15
CA VAL A 181 1.15 15.94 3.72
C VAL A 181 -0.21 15.59 3.13
N SER A 182 -0.38 14.33 2.68
CA SER A 182 -1.65 13.88 2.09
C SER A 182 -2.81 13.98 3.09
N PRO A 183 -4.04 14.26 2.63
CA PRO A 183 -5.20 14.35 3.52
C PRO A 183 -5.44 13.07 4.33
N GLY A 184 -5.25 11.88 3.72
CA GLY A 184 -5.42 10.59 4.41
C GLY A 184 -4.46 10.45 5.58
N VAL A 185 -3.15 10.58 5.33
CA VAL A 185 -2.13 10.51 6.39
C VAL A 185 -2.34 11.59 7.46
N LYS A 186 -2.80 12.80 7.08
CA LYS A 186 -3.13 13.82 8.04
C LYS A 186 -4.26 13.40 9.00
N MET A 187 -5.32 12.78 8.48
CA MET A 187 -6.41 12.25 9.32
C MET A 187 -5.91 11.15 10.27
N GLU A 188 -5.06 10.25 9.79
CA GLU A 188 -4.44 9.22 10.63
C GLU A 188 -3.57 9.81 11.74
N LEU A 189 -2.73 10.80 11.42
CA LEU A 189 -1.90 11.50 12.41
C LEU A 189 -2.77 12.19 13.48
N GLU A 190 -3.81 12.88 13.08
CA GLU A 190 -4.75 13.57 13.98
C GLU A 190 -5.51 12.57 14.86
N GLY A 191 -5.98 11.47 14.29
CA GLY A 191 -6.66 10.39 15.02
C GLY A 191 -5.74 9.68 16.01
N ALA A 192 -4.52 9.34 15.59
CA ALA A 192 -3.52 8.72 16.46
C ALA A 192 -3.13 9.64 17.62
N GLU A 193 -2.94 10.91 17.37
CA GLU A 193 -2.67 11.92 18.40
C GLU A 193 -3.84 12.04 19.39
N ALA A 194 -5.08 12.13 18.89
CA ALA A 194 -6.28 12.20 19.72
C ALA A 194 -6.44 10.95 20.60
N TYR A 195 -6.22 9.76 20.03
CA TYR A 195 -6.26 8.51 20.79
C TYR A 195 -5.20 8.49 21.88
N HIS A 196 -3.96 8.90 21.56
CA HIS A 196 -2.87 8.97 22.53
C HIS A 196 -3.14 9.96 23.66
N LYS A 197 -3.70 11.13 23.36
CA LYS A 197 -4.10 12.12 24.39
C LYS A 197 -5.09 11.54 25.39
N ASN A 198 -6.05 10.74 24.90
CA ASN A 198 -7.12 10.18 25.73
C ASN A 198 -6.71 8.91 26.49
N THR A 199 -5.86 8.07 25.92
CA THR A 199 -5.56 6.72 26.47
C THR A 199 -4.13 6.55 26.95
N ARG A 200 -3.22 7.47 26.55
CA ARG A 200 -1.76 7.38 26.76
C ARG A 200 -1.12 6.17 26.02
N LYS A 201 -1.80 5.60 25.03
CA LYS A 201 -1.34 4.48 24.23
C LYS A 201 -1.30 4.87 22.75
N CYS A 202 -0.44 4.23 21.98
CA CYS A 202 -0.50 4.28 20.52
C CYS A 202 -1.70 3.44 20.04
N VAL A 203 -2.53 4.00 19.16
CA VAL A 203 -3.71 3.32 18.61
C VAL A 203 -3.30 2.09 17.79
N TYR A 204 -2.24 2.19 17.01
CA TYR A 204 -1.72 1.09 16.19
C TYR A 204 -1.16 -0.04 17.04
N CYS A 205 -0.39 0.26 18.10
CA CYS A 205 0.05 -0.78 19.06
C CYS A 205 -1.15 -1.48 19.70
N THR A 206 -2.22 -0.75 19.99
CA THR A 206 -3.46 -1.37 20.53
C THR A 206 -4.10 -2.31 19.51
N ILE A 207 -4.08 -1.96 18.21
CA ILE A 207 -4.53 -2.84 17.12
C ILE A 207 -3.62 -4.08 17.02
N VAL A 208 -2.30 -3.89 16.97
CA VAL A 208 -1.31 -4.97 16.89
C VAL A 208 -1.50 -5.97 18.02
N ASP A 209 -1.57 -5.48 19.27
CA ASP A 209 -1.77 -6.33 20.46
C ASP A 209 -3.06 -7.15 20.37
N TRP A 210 -4.13 -6.51 19.85
CA TRP A 210 -5.42 -7.19 19.69
C TRP A 210 -5.39 -8.24 18.59
N GLU A 211 -4.84 -7.94 17.42
CA GLU A 211 -4.78 -8.87 16.29
C GLU A 211 -3.90 -10.09 16.59
N LEU A 212 -2.78 -9.90 17.29
CA LEU A 212 -1.93 -10.99 17.76
C LEU A 212 -2.62 -11.88 18.81
N LYS A 213 -3.49 -11.30 19.63
CA LYS A 213 -4.25 -12.03 20.66
C LYS A 213 -5.46 -12.77 20.08
N ASP A 214 -6.28 -12.09 19.29
CA ASP A 214 -7.55 -12.62 18.74
C ASP A 214 -7.33 -13.56 17.54
N ARG A 215 -6.32 -13.28 16.70
CA ARG A 215 -5.85 -14.03 15.53
C ARG A 215 -6.88 -14.29 14.43
N LYS A 216 -8.11 -13.82 14.55
CA LYS A 216 -9.17 -14.08 13.55
C LYS A 216 -8.84 -13.47 12.18
N ARG A 217 -8.30 -12.26 12.18
CA ARG A 217 -7.97 -11.51 10.97
C ARG A 217 -6.49 -11.60 10.57
N LEU A 218 -5.65 -12.23 11.42
CA LEU A 218 -4.23 -12.45 11.16
C LEU A 218 -4.05 -13.43 10.00
N ILE A 219 -3.21 -13.07 9.01
CA ILE A 219 -2.88 -13.93 7.87
C ILE A 219 -1.43 -14.39 7.88
N PHE A 220 -0.53 -13.60 8.45
CA PHE A 220 0.90 -13.91 8.56
C PHE A 220 1.53 -13.20 9.75
N GLU A 221 2.57 -13.79 10.33
CA GLU A 221 3.46 -13.15 11.29
C GLU A 221 4.86 -13.76 11.20
N ASN A 222 5.88 -12.93 11.43
CA ASN A 222 7.25 -13.35 11.73
C ASN A 222 7.77 -12.59 12.97
N ASP A 223 9.07 -12.55 13.19
CA ASP A 223 9.63 -11.97 14.41
C ASP A 223 9.29 -10.47 14.55
N ASN A 224 9.38 -9.70 13.46
CA ASN A 224 9.24 -8.25 13.50
C ASN A 224 7.91 -7.71 12.95
N PHE A 225 7.17 -8.48 12.12
CA PHE A 225 5.97 -8.01 11.44
C PHE A 225 4.76 -8.92 11.61
N LEU A 226 3.59 -8.33 11.41
CA LEU A 226 2.34 -9.06 11.24
C LEU A 226 1.61 -8.53 10.01
N ALA A 227 0.80 -9.39 9.38
CA ALA A 227 -0.13 -9.03 8.32
C ALA A 227 -1.53 -9.52 8.67
N PHE A 228 -2.53 -8.67 8.49
CA PHE A 228 -3.92 -8.97 8.87
C PHE A 228 -4.92 -8.20 8.00
N CYS A 229 -6.17 -8.69 7.92
CA CYS A 229 -7.27 -7.94 7.33
C CYS A 229 -7.82 -6.95 8.37
N PRO A 230 -7.80 -5.62 8.15
CA PRO A 230 -8.26 -4.66 9.14
C PRO A 230 -9.74 -4.83 9.47
N PHE A 231 -10.15 -4.52 10.72
CA PHE A 231 -11.53 -4.66 11.18
C PHE A 231 -12.55 -3.89 10.32
N SER A 232 -12.16 -2.73 9.86
CA SER A 232 -12.91 -1.82 8.98
C SER A 232 -12.37 -1.83 7.55
N SER A 233 -12.12 -3.04 6.97
CA SER A 233 -11.60 -3.18 5.60
C SER A 233 -12.44 -2.44 4.58
N ARG A 234 -11.86 -1.48 3.88
CA ARG A 234 -12.50 -0.64 2.85
C ARG A 234 -12.75 -1.41 1.56
N ALA A 235 -11.90 -2.41 1.28
CA ALA A 235 -12.02 -3.30 0.14
C ALA A 235 -12.04 -4.76 0.62
N ALA A 236 -12.69 -5.65 -0.16
CA ALA A 236 -12.61 -7.07 0.10
C ALA A 236 -11.16 -7.55 -0.06
N PHE A 237 -10.66 -8.32 0.92
CA PHE A 237 -9.28 -8.81 0.99
C PHE A 237 -8.22 -7.72 1.18
N GLU A 238 -8.58 -6.55 1.70
CA GLU A 238 -7.62 -5.56 2.17
C GLU A 238 -6.71 -6.18 3.25
N VAL A 239 -5.40 -5.92 3.16
CA VAL A 239 -4.41 -6.41 4.10
C VAL A 239 -3.51 -5.26 4.55
N TRP A 240 -3.25 -5.17 5.85
CA TRP A 240 -2.24 -4.30 6.43
C TRP A 240 -1.03 -5.12 6.85
N VAL A 241 0.16 -4.60 6.56
CA VAL A 241 1.45 -5.14 7.04
C VAL A 241 2.06 -4.11 7.98
N MET A 242 2.32 -4.50 9.23
CA MET A 242 2.74 -3.58 10.29
C MET A 242 3.92 -4.14 11.09
N PRO A 243 4.86 -3.30 11.54
CA PRO A 243 5.84 -3.71 12.55
C PRO A 243 5.11 -4.02 13.88
N LYS A 244 5.56 -5.08 14.57
CA LYS A 244 5.07 -5.41 15.92
C LYS A 244 5.54 -4.38 16.96
N ALA A 245 6.78 -3.91 16.83
CA ALA A 245 7.33 -2.87 17.66
C ALA A 245 6.83 -1.48 17.24
N HIS A 246 6.64 -0.59 18.21
CA HIS A 246 6.24 0.78 17.94
C HIS A 246 7.29 1.54 17.12
N LYS A 247 6.96 1.90 15.88
CA LYS A 247 7.86 2.58 14.93
C LYS A 247 7.12 3.67 14.14
N PRO A 248 7.33 4.94 14.48
CA PRO A 248 6.68 6.05 13.76
C PRO A 248 7.25 6.31 12.35
N TYR A 249 8.51 5.95 12.10
CA TYR A 249 9.29 6.38 10.95
C TYR A 249 9.84 5.19 10.17
N PHE A 250 9.40 5.02 8.94
CA PHE A 250 9.84 3.93 8.06
C PHE A 250 11.34 3.98 7.75
N GLU A 251 11.89 5.16 7.53
CA GLU A 251 13.29 5.32 7.16
C GLU A 251 14.28 4.83 8.24
N ARG A 252 13.78 4.51 9.44
CA ARG A 252 14.57 3.95 10.54
C ARG A 252 14.54 2.43 10.61
N ILE A 253 14.01 1.78 9.58
CA ILE A 253 14.00 0.30 9.48
C ILE A 253 15.44 -0.22 9.41
N THR A 254 15.73 -1.30 10.16
CA THR A 254 17.04 -1.95 10.17
C THR A 254 17.19 -2.96 9.03
N ASN A 255 18.42 -3.40 8.74
CA ASN A 255 18.65 -4.41 7.70
C ASN A 255 17.95 -5.75 8.00
N GLU A 256 17.91 -6.17 9.27
CA GLU A 256 17.19 -7.36 9.69
C GLU A 256 15.68 -7.20 9.46
N GLU A 257 15.13 -6.07 9.86
CA GLU A 257 13.73 -5.77 9.64
C GLU A 257 13.33 -5.67 8.16
N LYS A 258 14.23 -5.25 7.28
CA LYS A 258 13.96 -5.25 5.82
C LYS A 258 13.73 -6.67 5.29
N ILE A 259 14.48 -7.66 5.80
CA ILE A 259 14.31 -9.06 5.41
C ILE A 259 12.95 -9.57 5.87
N ASP A 260 12.59 -9.31 7.11
CA ASP A 260 11.31 -9.73 7.69
C ASP A 260 10.11 -8.99 7.04
N LEU A 261 10.27 -7.71 6.71
CA LEU A 261 9.27 -6.97 5.95
C LEU A 261 9.14 -7.51 4.52
N GLY A 262 10.26 -7.87 3.88
CA GLY A 262 10.29 -8.49 2.57
C GLY A 262 9.47 -9.79 2.55
N GLU A 263 9.65 -10.64 3.56
CA GLU A 263 8.87 -11.85 3.75
C GLU A 263 7.39 -11.55 3.98
N ALA A 264 7.08 -10.63 4.90
CA ALA A 264 5.69 -10.29 5.24
C ALA A 264 4.92 -9.67 4.06
N LEU A 265 5.55 -8.77 3.31
CA LEU A 265 4.96 -8.15 2.12
C LEU A 265 4.78 -9.17 1.00
N GLN A 266 5.83 -9.94 0.67
CA GLN A 266 5.78 -10.99 -0.35
C GLN A 266 4.68 -12.00 -0.04
N LYS A 267 4.64 -12.51 1.18
CA LYS A 267 3.64 -13.49 1.61
C LYS A 267 2.23 -12.93 1.51
N SER A 268 2.00 -11.70 1.96
CA SER A 268 0.70 -11.02 1.90
C SER A 268 0.20 -10.89 0.47
N VAL A 269 1.05 -10.37 -0.43
CA VAL A 269 0.72 -10.21 -1.85
C VAL A 269 0.54 -11.57 -2.53
N SER A 270 1.36 -12.59 -2.20
CA SER A 270 1.23 -13.94 -2.74
C SER A 270 -0.08 -14.62 -2.34
N LEU A 271 -0.54 -14.44 -1.09
CA LEU A 271 -1.83 -14.97 -0.63
C LEU A 271 -2.99 -14.32 -1.39
N ILE A 272 -2.96 -13.00 -1.58
CA ILE A 272 -3.94 -12.27 -2.38
C ILE A 272 -3.91 -12.76 -3.84
N TYR A 273 -2.71 -12.85 -4.43
CA TYR A 273 -2.51 -13.33 -5.80
C TYR A 273 -3.13 -14.71 -6.03
N LYS A 274 -2.86 -15.67 -5.14
CA LYS A 274 -3.39 -17.03 -5.24
C LYS A 274 -4.90 -17.11 -4.99
N THR A 275 -5.40 -16.35 -4.00
CA THR A 275 -6.83 -16.39 -3.61
C THR A 275 -7.73 -15.77 -4.69
N LEU A 276 -7.26 -14.71 -5.35
CA LEU A 276 -8.03 -13.92 -6.31
C LEU A 276 -7.58 -14.10 -7.76
N GLU A 277 -6.66 -15.04 -8.03
CA GLU A 277 -6.12 -15.36 -9.37
C GLU A 277 -5.56 -14.13 -10.09
N ASP A 278 -4.52 -13.51 -9.51
CA ASP A 278 -3.83 -12.33 -10.05
C ASP A 278 -4.71 -11.08 -10.16
N PRO A 279 -5.27 -10.58 -9.05
CA PRO A 279 -6.10 -9.38 -9.08
C PRO A 279 -5.26 -8.12 -9.30
N ALA A 280 -5.87 -7.08 -9.86
CA ALA A 280 -5.30 -5.74 -9.78
C ALA A 280 -5.32 -5.27 -8.31
N TYR A 281 -4.23 -4.65 -7.84
CA TYR A 281 -4.14 -4.08 -6.50
C TYR A 281 -3.24 -2.86 -6.46
N ASN A 282 -3.46 -2.03 -5.46
CA ASN A 282 -2.48 -1.05 -5.02
C ASN A 282 -1.92 -1.47 -3.67
N PHE A 283 -0.66 -1.14 -3.39
CA PHE A 283 -0.22 -0.94 -2.02
C PHE A 283 0.49 0.39 -1.88
N TYR A 284 0.47 0.94 -0.68
CA TYR A 284 1.16 2.17 -0.33
C TYR A 284 1.67 2.10 1.11
N LEU A 285 2.76 2.84 1.33
CA LEU A 285 3.44 2.90 2.61
C LEU A 285 3.10 4.21 3.31
N HIS A 286 2.36 4.13 4.40
CA HIS A 286 2.08 5.26 5.27
C HIS A 286 3.14 5.38 6.35
N THR A 287 3.78 6.54 6.45
CA THR A 287 4.81 6.84 7.44
C THR A 287 4.69 8.28 7.93
N SER A 288 5.32 8.59 9.05
CA SER A 288 5.36 9.96 9.56
C SER A 288 5.95 10.92 8.52
N PRO A 289 5.43 12.16 8.42
CA PRO A 289 6.00 13.19 7.56
C PRO A 289 7.44 13.54 7.93
N CYS A 290 8.17 14.07 6.93
CA CYS A 290 9.51 14.63 7.10
C CYS A 290 9.50 16.17 7.10
N ASP A 291 8.44 16.77 7.65
CA ASP A 291 8.17 18.21 7.70
C ASP A 291 8.86 18.94 8.86
N GLY A 292 9.77 18.28 9.55
CA GLY A 292 10.52 18.81 10.70
C GLY A 292 9.77 18.75 12.03
N LYS A 293 8.57 18.19 12.08
CA LYS A 293 7.85 17.92 13.32
C LYS A 293 8.10 16.50 13.81
N ASP A 294 7.71 16.21 15.05
CA ASP A 294 7.82 14.88 15.64
C ASP A 294 6.44 14.23 15.82
N TYR A 295 6.34 12.96 15.47
CA TYR A 295 5.09 12.19 15.49
C TYR A 295 5.22 10.90 16.33
N PRO A 296 5.58 10.97 17.61
CA PRO A 296 5.90 9.80 18.43
C PRO A 296 4.68 8.89 18.71
N HIS A 297 3.48 9.32 18.38
CA HIS A 297 2.24 8.57 18.54
C HIS A 297 1.78 7.85 17.26
N TYR A 298 2.47 8.10 16.14
CA TYR A 298 2.21 7.43 14.86
C TYR A 298 2.90 6.05 14.80
N HIS A 299 2.56 5.25 13.78
CA HIS A 299 3.13 3.94 13.57
C HIS A 299 3.03 3.62 12.07
N TRP A 300 4.15 3.53 11.37
CA TRP A 300 4.14 3.29 9.94
C TRP A 300 3.62 1.89 9.59
N HIS A 301 3.00 1.75 8.41
CA HIS A 301 2.43 0.51 7.94
C HIS A 301 2.32 0.52 6.41
N ILE A 302 2.09 -0.66 5.84
CA ILE A 302 1.76 -0.82 4.42
C ILE A 302 0.31 -1.30 4.35
N GLU A 303 -0.49 -0.65 3.50
CA GLU A 303 -1.84 -1.05 3.16
C GLU A 303 -1.88 -1.64 1.75
N ILE A 304 -2.50 -2.82 1.58
CA ILE A 304 -2.64 -3.52 0.30
C ILE A 304 -4.13 -3.57 -0.01
N LEU A 305 -4.54 -2.92 -1.11
CA LEU A 305 -5.93 -2.82 -1.55
C LEU A 305 -6.15 -3.54 -2.88
N PRO A 306 -6.75 -4.74 -2.89
CA PRO A 306 -7.19 -5.39 -4.12
C PRO A 306 -8.42 -4.69 -4.74
N HIS A 307 -8.42 -4.53 -6.06
CA HIS A 307 -9.53 -3.92 -6.82
C HIS A 307 -10.69 -4.91 -7.04
N THR A 308 -11.28 -5.39 -5.96
CA THR A 308 -12.40 -6.36 -5.97
C THR A 308 -13.75 -5.74 -6.29
N ALA A 309 -13.89 -4.43 -6.10
CA ALA A 309 -15.10 -3.65 -6.42
C ALA A 309 -14.71 -2.36 -7.18
N THR A 310 -15.69 -1.72 -7.78
CA THR A 310 -15.57 -0.37 -8.34
C THR A 310 -16.35 0.58 -7.44
N TRP A 311 -15.72 1.60 -6.94
CA TRP A 311 -16.40 2.66 -6.18
C TRP A 311 -17.37 3.41 -7.09
N ALA A 312 -18.59 3.55 -6.62
CA ALA A 312 -19.69 4.17 -7.34
C ALA A 312 -20.17 5.44 -6.61
N GLY A 313 -21.34 5.92 -6.99
CA GLY A 313 -21.86 7.20 -6.49
C GLY A 313 -21.96 7.32 -4.97
N PHE A 314 -22.29 6.25 -4.27
CA PHE A 314 -22.39 6.27 -2.81
C PHE A 314 -21.03 6.45 -2.16
N GLU A 315 -20.07 5.58 -2.50
CA GLU A 315 -18.72 5.62 -1.92
C GLU A 315 -18.02 6.94 -2.25
N LEU A 316 -18.11 7.39 -3.50
CA LEU A 316 -17.49 8.64 -3.95
C LEU A 316 -18.12 9.89 -3.31
N SER A 317 -19.41 9.88 -2.98
CA SER A 317 -20.10 11.04 -2.41
C SER A 317 -20.03 11.10 -0.89
N THR A 318 -19.92 9.96 -0.23
CA THR A 318 -19.96 9.87 1.24
C THR A 318 -18.62 9.57 1.88
N GLY A 319 -17.68 8.99 1.13
CA GLY A 319 -16.44 8.42 1.67
C GLY A 319 -16.67 7.15 2.51
N ILE A 320 -17.87 6.54 2.43
CA ILE A 320 -18.18 5.31 3.14
C ILE A 320 -18.09 4.16 2.14
N GLU A 321 -17.08 3.32 2.27
CA GLU A 321 -16.89 2.16 1.39
C GLU A 321 -17.79 0.99 1.77
N ILE A 322 -18.09 0.15 0.78
CA ILE A 322 -18.91 -1.05 0.96
C ILE A 322 -18.07 -2.30 0.66
N SER A 323 -17.67 -3.01 1.70
CA SER A 323 -17.07 -4.34 1.58
C SER A 323 -18.14 -5.42 1.58
N THR A 324 -18.01 -6.42 0.70
CA THR A 324 -18.99 -7.51 0.58
C THR A 324 -18.52 -8.83 1.20
N ILE A 325 -17.42 -8.80 1.96
CA ILE A 325 -16.90 -9.93 2.74
C ILE A 325 -16.49 -9.44 4.13
N GLU A 326 -16.74 -10.27 5.15
CA GLU A 326 -16.21 -10.02 6.50
C GLU A 326 -14.68 -10.14 6.49
N PRO A 327 -13.91 -9.21 7.07
CA PRO A 327 -12.45 -9.31 7.17
C PRO A 327 -11.96 -10.61 7.80
N GLU A 328 -12.69 -11.16 8.76
CA GLU A 328 -12.45 -12.45 9.39
C GLU A 328 -12.53 -13.59 8.37
N HIS A 329 -13.54 -13.55 7.49
CA HIS A 329 -13.71 -14.55 6.44
C HIS A 329 -12.68 -14.37 5.32
N ALA A 330 -12.36 -13.13 4.94
CA ALA A 330 -11.28 -12.84 4.00
C ALA A 330 -9.93 -13.40 4.49
N ALA A 331 -9.60 -13.20 5.76
CA ALA A 331 -8.39 -13.75 6.37
C ALA A 331 -8.38 -15.28 6.41
N GLU A 332 -9.53 -15.91 6.66
CA GLU A 332 -9.67 -17.37 6.59
C GLU A 332 -9.37 -17.89 5.18
N GLU A 333 -9.91 -17.26 4.14
CA GLU A 333 -9.69 -17.67 2.74
C GLU A 333 -8.24 -17.46 2.31
N LEU A 334 -7.61 -16.34 2.71
CA LEU A 334 -6.20 -16.07 2.44
C LEU A 334 -5.31 -17.15 3.08
N ARG A 335 -5.56 -17.53 4.34
CA ARG A 335 -4.78 -18.58 5.02
C ARG A 335 -4.87 -19.96 4.37
N LYS A 336 -5.92 -20.27 3.61
CA LYS A 336 -6.02 -21.55 2.87
C LYS A 336 -4.99 -21.70 1.76
N GLN A 337 -4.34 -20.62 1.34
CA GLN A 337 -3.31 -20.60 0.31
C GLN A 337 -1.87 -20.62 0.88
N THR A 338 -1.76 -20.88 2.18
CA THR A 338 -0.46 -20.89 2.89
C THR A 338 0.39 -22.10 2.52
#